data_e041e06d66208f8791e7378f8f3bee05
#
_entry.id   e041e06d66208f8791e7378f8f3bee05
#
_cell.length_a   1.000
_cell.length_b   1.000
_cell.length_c   1.000
_cell.angle_alpha   90.00
_cell.angle_beta   90.00
_cell.angle_gamma   90.00
#
_symmetry.space_group_name_H-M   'P 1'
#
loop_
_entity.id
_entity.type
_entity.pdbx_description
1 polymer ?
#
loop_
_entity_poly.entity_id
_entity_poly.type
_entity_poly.pdbx_seq_one_letter_code
_entity_poly.pdbx_strand_id
1 'polypeptide(L)'
;SGAEHKTGKAFSRQTTLKVGGQWGEIGLGRFGGLGSDLGSYSMLGGTPLMTGYSILGDMYGSFYLKDRYDNSIVYVSPNFGGWKLQMMYSNGVTGDDSKWSRNGHYYGAGVAYDSGVLKTNLIYEVLDNKNKKQIDGSNYKATQLINLGMSYDFGTIKIYGAYELAIHSPLPGVDWKKYEAGTDVIPPILQSTGKGANFNAFSLGASAPLWGGTLMGQTQYAFGKVKDKMNPDISGEDKFNTFSIGAAYVYPFSKRTGLYSYGGWSTAGKAAKLVNDLRGWTGIFGMYHRF
;
A
#
# COMPACT_ATOMS: atom_id res chain seq x y z
N SER A 1 -19.34 8.16 -1.65
CA SER A 1 -20.25 7.66 -0.60
C SER A 1 -19.91 8.34 0.71
N GLY A 2 -20.83 9.14 1.28
CA GLY A 2 -20.66 9.84 2.55
C GLY A 2 -20.89 8.98 3.80
N ALA A 3 -20.71 7.67 3.72
CA ALA A 3 -20.85 6.81 4.87
C ALA A 3 -19.65 7.00 5.82
N GLU A 4 -19.92 7.23 7.08
CA GLU A 4 -18.91 7.23 8.13
C GLU A 4 -18.22 5.86 8.17
N HIS A 5 -16.92 5.83 7.86
CA HIS A 5 -16.14 4.60 7.90
C HIS A 5 -15.58 4.29 9.29
N LYS A 6 -15.63 5.24 10.21
CA LYS A 6 -15.31 5.09 11.63
C LYS A 6 -16.26 5.96 12.44
N THR A 7 -16.81 5.41 13.49
CA THR A 7 -17.65 6.12 14.42
C THR A 7 -17.05 7.47 14.82
N GLY A 8 -17.72 8.56 14.46
CA GLY A 8 -17.38 9.92 14.88
C GLY A 8 -16.53 10.76 13.92
N LYS A 9 -16.20 10.30 12.71
CA LYS A 9 -15.47 11.14 11.73
C LYS A 9 -16.17 11.15 10.37
N ALA A 10 -16.90 12.21 10.08
CA ALA A 10 -17.36 12.50 8.72
C ALA A 10 -16.15 12.68 7.77
N PHE A 11 -16.28 12.24 6.51
CA PHE A 11 -15.26 12.37 5.48
C PHE A 11 -13.91 11.67 5.78
N SER A 12 -13.95 10.56 6.51
CA SER A 12 -12.75 9.83 6.96
C SER A 12 -11.93 9.17 5.83
N ARG A 13 -12.48 9.03 4.61
CA ARG A 13 -11.77 8.43 3.47
C ARG A 13 -10.93 9.44 2.70
N GLN A 14 -11.57 10.38 2.02
CA GLN A 14 -10.90 11.40 1.24
C GLN A 14 -11.70 12.70 1.28
N THR A 15 -11.01 13.79 1.54
CA THR A 15 -11.54 15.15 1.45
C THR A 15 -10.50 16.00 0.77
N THR A 16 -10.81 16.56 -0.41
CA THR A 16 -9.81 17.23 -1.22
C THR A 16 -10.37 18.50 -1.83
N LEU A 17 -9.67 19.61 -1.63
CA LEU A 17 -9.81 20.83 -2.42
C LEU A 17 -8.76 20.80 -3.54
N LYS A 18 -9.17 21.02 -4.79
CA LYS A 18 -8.30 21.02 -5.97
C LYS A 18 -8.32 22.36 -6.65
N VAL A 19 -7.14 22.85 -7.00
CA VAL A 19 -6.94 24.03 -7.84
C VAL A 19 -6.00 23.65 -8.97
N GLY A 20 -6.41 23.85 -10.21
CA GLY A 20 -5.65 23.42 -11.37
C GLY A 20 -5.76 24.37 -12.55
N GLY A 21 -4.84 24.22 -13.50
CA GLY A 21 -4.73 25.01 -14.71
C GLY A 21 -3.71 24.43 -15.67
N GLN A 22 -3.22 25.23 -16.61
CA GLN A 22 -2.18 24.81 -17.56
C GLN A 22 -0.84 24.44 -16.87
N TRP A 23 -0.61 24.94 -15.68
CA TRP A 23 0.56 24.67 -14.85
C TRP A 23 0.47 23.35 -14.05
N GLY A 24 -0.65 22.64 -14.11
CA GLY A 24 -0.92 21.43 -13.36
C GLY A 24 -2.01 21.60 -12.32
N GLU A 25 -1.96 20.78 -11.25
CA GLU A 25 -2.96 20.76 -10.18
C GLU A 25 -2.27 20.77 -8.80
N ILE A 26 -2.84 21.53 -7.87
CA ILE A 26 -2.55 21.42 -6.43
C ILE A 26 -3.80 20.87 -5.74
N GLY A 27 -3.60 19.81 -4.95
CA GLY A 27 -4.61 19.24 -4.07
C GLY A 27 -4.27 19.51 -2.60
N LEU A 28 -5.28 19.86 -1.81
CA LEU A 28 -5.16 20.09 -0.36
C LEU A 28 -6.18 19.21 0.36
N GLY A 29 -5.80 18.59 1.49
CA GLY A 29 -6.75 17.86 2.31
C GLY A 29 -6.26 16.52 2.85
N ARG A 30 -7.15 15.50 2.85
CA ARG A 30 -6.84 14.12 3.27
C ARG A 30 -6.90 13.17 2.08
N PHE A 31 -5.81 12.49 1.82
CA PHE A 31 -5.70 11.47 0.75
C PHE A 31 -4.56 10.50 1.00
N GLY A 32 -4.52 9.41 0.24
CA GLY A 32 -3.48 8.39 0.35
C GLY A 32 -2.12 8.87 -0.13
N GLY A 33 -1.06 8.27 0.37
CA GLY A 33 0.31 8.48 -0.12
C GLY A 33 0.44 8.14 -1.60
N LEU A 34 1.47 8.65 -2.27
CA LEU A 34 1.68 8.44 -3.71
C LEU A 34 1.83 6.97 -4.07
N GLY A 35 2.52 6.19 -3.24
CA GLY A 35 2.70 4.76 -3.42
C GLY A 35 1.61 3.92 -2.74
N SER A 36 0.47 4.51 -2.39
CA SER A 36 -0.69 3.77 -1.89
C SER A 36 -1.66 3.47 -3.03
N ASP A 37 -2.57 2.51 -2.83
CA ASP A 37 -3.72 2.29 -3.72
C ASP A 37 -4.95 3.13 -3.32
N LEU A 38 -4.77 4.08 -2.41
CA LEU A 38 -5.84 4.80 -1.73
C LEU A 38 -6.04 6.22 -2.26
N GLY A 39 -7.07 6.40 -3.08
CA GLY A 39 -7.55 7.73 -3.44
C GLY A 39 -6.99 8.29 -4.75
N SER A 40 -7.25 9.58 -4.98
CA SER A 40 -7.12 10.22 -6.30
C SER A 40 -5.69 10.49 -6.75
N TYR A 41 -4.74 10.49 -5.83
CA TYR A 41 -3.34 10.82 -6.10
C TYR A 41 -2.41 9.62 -6.05
N SER A 42 -2.97 8.42 -5.88
CA SER A 42 -2.20 7.19 -5.96
C SER A 42 -1.59 7.01 -7.34
N MET A 43 -0.28 6.84 -7.37
CA MET A 43 0.44 6.51 -8.60
C MET A 43 0.45 4.99 -8.84
N LEU A 44 0.42 4.18 -7.79
CA LEU A 44 0.35 2.72 -7.89
C LEU A 44 -1.01 2.24 -8.39
N GLY A 45 -2.08 2.91 -8.01
CA GLY A 45 -3.44 2.60 -8.42
C GLY A 45 -3.68 2.63 -9.93
N GLY A 46 -2.80 3.27 -10.70
CA GLY A 46 -2.92 3.40 -12.16
C GLY A 46 -2.21 2.32 -12.96
N THR A 47 -1.36 1.49 -12.37
CA THR A 47 -0.42 0.66 -13.14
C THR A 47 -0.47 -0.82 -12.84
N PRO A 48 -0.37 -1.28 -11.59
CA PRO A 48 -0.23 -2.70 -11.31
C PRO A 48 -1.56 -3.31 -10.91
N LEU A 49 -1.52 -4.57 -10.60
CA LEU A 49 -2.55 -5.33 -9.90
C LEU A 49 -3.03 -4.69 -8.61
N MET A 50 -2.34 -3.68 -8.15
CA MET A 50 -2.77 -2.92 -6.99
C MET A 50 -4.08 -2.15 -7.24
N THR A 51 -4.51 -1.94 -8.49
CA THR A 51 -5.89 -1.52 -8.78
C THR A 51 -6.91 -2.64 -8.69
N GLY A 52 -6.53 -3.85 -9.00
CA GLY A 52 -7.28 -5.05 -8.65
C GLY A 52 -7.12 -5.42 -7.19
N TYR A 53 -6.19 -4.79 -6.50
CA TYR A 53 -5.88 -5.02 -5.10
C TYR A 53 -7.07 -4.72 -4.17
N SER A 54 -7.93 -3.77 -4.49
CA SER A 54 -9.17 -3.58 -3.74
C SER A 54 -10.16 -4.75 -3.89
N ILE A 55 -10.08 -5.52 -4.94
CA ILE A 55 -10.85 -6.75 -5.17
C ILE A 55 -10.03 -7.97 -4.74
N LEU A 56 -8.72 -7.95 -4.98
CA LEU A 56 -7.75 -8.94 -4.47
C LEU A 56 -7.21 -8.56 -3.10
N GLY A 57 -7.73 -7.51 -2.51
CA GLY A 57 -7.11 -6.58 -1.63
C GLY A 57 -6.84 -7.01 -0.23
N ASP A 58 -7.44 -8.04 0.25
CA ASP A 58 -7.12 -8.58 1.56
C ASP A 58 -6.16 -9.76 1.50
N MET A 59 -5.51 -9.95 0.35
CA MET A 59 -4.29 -10.76 0.35
C MET A 59 -3.26 -10.07 1.21
N TYR A 60 -2.82 -10.75 2.22
CA TYR A 60 -1.71 -10.35 3.06
C TYR A 60 -0.52 -10.03 2.15
N GLY A 61 -0.36 -8.72 1.90
CA GLY A 61 0.54 -8.25 0.87
C GLY A 61 1.98 -8.44 1.29
N SER A 62 2.81 -8.72 0.33
CA SER A 62 4.26 -8.69 0.53
C SER A 62 4.81 -7.27 0.49
N PHE A 63 3.98 -6.27 0.22
CA PHE A 63 4.33 -4.85 0.16
C PHE A 63 3.95 -4.12 1.44
N TYR A 64 4.65 -3.03 1.74
CA TYR A 64 4.26 -2.13 2.81
C TYR A 64 3.00 -1.37 2.43
N LEU A 65 1.94 -1.58 3.21
CA LEU A 65 0.68 -0.89 3.01
C LEU A 65 0.73 0.51 3.62
N LYS A 66 0.46 1.51 2.80
CA LYS A 66 0.43 2.92 3.18
C LYS A 66 -1.00 3.34 3.50
N ASP A 67 -1.14 4.30 4.40
CA ASP A 67 -2.44 4.83 4.82
C ASP A 67 -2.76 6.17 4.11
N ARG A 68 -3.84 6.78 4.52
CA ARG A 68 -4.21 8.15 4.20
C ARG A 68 -3.67 9.11 5.22
N TYR A 69 -3.19 10.24 4.75
CA TYR A 69 -2.57 11.27 5.56
C TYR A 69 -3.45 12.52 5.59
N ASP A 70 -3.60 13.11 6.78
CA ASP A 70 -4.28 14.38 7.00
C ASP A 70 -3.34 15.54 6.67
N ASN A 71 -3.88 16.75 6.55
CA ASN A 71 -3.10 17.99 6.34
C ASN A 71 -2.09 17.85 5.19
N SER A 72 -2.55 17.29 4.09
CA SER A 72 -1.71 16.97 2.94
C SER A 72 -1.80 18.04 1.86
N ILE A 73 -0.68 18.30 1.19
CA ILE A 73 -0.58 19.05 -0.05
C ILE A 73 0.07 18.16 -1.10
N VAL A 74 -0.48 18.16 -2.31
CA VAL A 74 0.08 17.46 -3.46
C VAL A 74 0.11 18.39 -4.66
N TYR A 75 1.18 18.31 -5.43
CA TYR A 75 1.29 18.90 -6.76
C TYR A 75 1.35 17.79 -7.80
N VAL A 76 0.60 17.96 -8.88
CA VAL A 76 0.59 17.10 -10.07
C VAL A 76 0.91 17.97 -11.28
N SER A 77 1.98 17.65 -12.01
CA SER A 77 2.37 18.37 -13.21
C SER A 77 1.35 18.20 -14.34
N PRO A 78 1.35 19.07 -15.35
CA PRO A 78 0.73 18.78 -16.64
C PRO A 78 1.27 17.47 -17.23
N ASN A 79 0.56 16.96 -18.24
CA ASN A 79 1.04 15.81 -19.01
C ASN A 79 2.02 16.28 -20.09
N PHE A 80 3.26 15.83 -20.00
CA PHE A 80 4.33 16.12 -20.96
C PHE A 80 4.59 14.88 -21.84
N GLY A 81 3.77 14.68 -22.86
CA GLY A 81 3.95 13.53 -23.77
C GLY A 81 3.83 12.16 -23.10
N GLY A 82 2.92 12.02 -22.16
CA GLY A 82 2.71 10.79 -21.36
C GLY A 82 3.39 10.84 -19.99
N TRP A 83 4.33 11.74 -19.75
CA TRP A 83 5.01 11.89 -18.47
C TRP A 83 4.27 12.83 -17.52
N LYS A 84 4.20 12.42 -16.24
CA LYS A 84 3.68 13.24 -15.14
C LYS A 84 4.60 13.14 -13.94
N LEU A 85 4.80 14.26 -13.26
CA LEU A 85 5.49 14.36 -11.99
C LEU A 85 4.43 14.59 -10.89
N GLN A 86 4.60 13.94 -9.73
CA GLN A 86 3.81 14.22 -8.53
C GLN A 86 4.74 14.43 -7.33
N MET A 87 4.41 15.40 -6.48
CA MET A 87 5.09 15.64 -5.21
C MET A 87 4.04 15.81 -4.13
N MET A 88 4.25 15.21 -2.99
CA MET A 88 3.31 15.26 -1.87
C MET A 88 4.03 15.47 -0.54
N TYR A 89 3.42 16.28 0.30
CA TYR A 89 3.81 16.49 1.68
C TYR A 89 2.60 16.36 2.60
N SER A 90 2.79 15.82 3.79
CA SER A 90 1.80 15.85 4.88
C SER A 90 2.49 15.99 6.23
N ASN A 91 1.86 16.71 7.15
CA ASN A 91 2.23 16.75 8.56
C ASN A 91 1.22 16.02 9.46
N GLY A 92 0.37 15.17 8.86
CA GLY A 92 -0.72 14.47 9.52
C GLY A 92 -0.56 12.95 9.59
N VAL A 93 0.68 12.43 9.59
CA VAL A 93 0.94 10.99 9.70
C VAL A 93 0.63 10.45 11.10
N THR A 94 0.97 11.22 12.11
CA THR A 94 0.64 10.93 13.53
C THR A 94 0.21 12.21 14.21
N GLY A 95 -1.00 12.19 14.83
CA GLY A 95 -1.64 13.40 15.27
C GLY A 95 -1.23 13.88 16.66
N ASP A 96 -0.29 14.80 16.74
CA ASP A 96 -0.36 15.86 17.75
C ASP A 96 -0.48 17.20 17.01
N ASP A 97 -1.68 17.63 16.73
CA ASP A 97 -1.99 18.81 15.93
C ASP A 97 -1.49 20.13 16.56
N SER A 98 -1.11 20.12 17.85
CA SER A 98 -0.71 21.32 18.58
C SER A 98 0.72 21.79 18.28
N LYS A 99 1.59 20.91 17.75
CA LYS A 99 3.00 21.24 17.48
C LYS A 99 3.49 20.58 16.20
N TRP A 100 3.46 21.32 15.11
CA TRP A 100 3.90 20.89 13.78
C TRP A 100 5.24 20.14 13.78
N SER A 101 6.22 20.62 14.52
CA SER A 101 7.56 20.02 14.61
C SER A 101 7.61 18.65 15.33
N ARG A 102 6.53 18.26 15.99
CA ARG A 102 6.41 16.99 16.71
C ARG A 102 5.57 15.96 15.96
N ASN A 103 4.89 16.38 14.90
CA ASN A 103 4.07 15.48 14.09
C ASN A 103 4.94 14.52 13.27
N GLY A 104 4.39 13.37 12.93
CA GLY A 104 4.95 12.53 11.88
C GLY A 104 4.70 13.18 10.52
N HIS A 105 5.73 13.20 9.69
CA HIS A 105 5.67 13.81 8.37
C HIS A 105 5.72 12.74 7.27
N TYR A 106 5.06 13.02 6.17
CA TYR A 106 5.20 12.26 4.93
C TYR A 106 5.76 13.16 3.84
N TYR A 107 6.70 12.63 3.09
CA TYR A 107 7.26 13.23 1.89
C TYR A 107 7.20 12.19 0.78
N GLY A 108 6.67 12.56 -0.37
CA GLY A 108 6.60 11.69 -1.54
C GLY A 108 6.96 12.45 -2.80
N ALA A 109 7.70 11.80 -3.70
CA ALA A 109 7.93 12.28 -5.05
C ALA A 109 7.88 11.09 -6.01
N GLY A 110 7.28 11.29 -7.17
CA GLY A 110 7.18 10.22 -8.15
C GLY A 110 7.01 10.75 -9.57
N VAL A 111 7.44 9.93 -10.51
CA VAL A 111 7.26 10.13 -11.93
C VAL A 111 6.48 8.96 -12.52
N ALA A 112 5.53 9.24 -13.40
CA ALA A 112 4.77 8.24 -14.13
C ALA A 112 4.83 8.49 -15.62
N TYR A 113 4.78 7.41 -16.39
CA TYR A 113 4.64 7.43 -17.84
C TYR A 113 3.47 6.57 -18.28
N ASP A 114 2.66 7.09 -19.18
CA ASP A 114 1.50 6.41 -19.77
C ASP A 114 1.47 6.66 -21.29
N SER A 115 1.74 5.61 -22.06
CA SER A 115 1.61 5.60 -23.54
C SER A 115 0.28 5.00 -24.01
N GLY A 116 -0.63 4.67 -23.09
CA GLY A 116 -1.81 3.85 -23.36
C GLY A 116 -1.52 2.36 -23.25
N VAL A 117 -0.50 1.86 -23.90
CA VAL A 117 -0.09 0.44 -23.89
C VAL A 117 0.83 0.14 -22.69
N LEU A 118 1.86 0.95 -22.50
CA LEU A 118 2.79 0.87 -21.38
C LEU A 118 2.44 1.93 -20.34
N LYS A 119 2.26 1.49 -19.08
CA LYS A 119 2.18 2.39 -17.93
C LYS A 119 3.26 1.99 -16.95
N THR A 120 4.00 2.98 -16.47
CA THR A 120 5.03 2.76 -15.45
C THR A 120 5.11 3.95 -14.49
N ASN A 121 5.60 3.69 -13.30
CA ASN A 121 5.89 4.73 -12.31
C ASN A 121 7.13 4.37 -11.50
N LEU A 122 7.80 5.41 -11.00
CA LEU A 122 8.83 5.31 -9.97
C LEU A 122 8.48 6.31 -8.87
N ILE A 123 8.43 5.86 -7.63
CA ILE A 123 8.01 6.67 -6.49
C ILE A 123 9.02 6.50 -5.37
N TYR A 124 9.42 7.60 -4.76
CA TYR A 124 10.19 7.64 -3.52
C TYR A 124 9.36 8.29 -2.42
N GLU A 125 9.32 7.65 -1.26
CA GLU A 125 8.52 8.10 -0.12
C GLU A 125 9.32 8.00 1.17
N VAL A 126 9.11 8.96 2.06
CA VAL A 126 9.67 8.99 3.41
C VAL A 126 8.55 9.22 4.42
N LEU A 127 8.44 8.34 5.39
CA LEU A 127 7.58 8.54 6.56
C LEU A 127 8.49 8.84 7.77
N ASP A 128 8.47 10.08 8.20
CA ASP A 128 9.18 10.51 9.40
C ASP A 128 8.29 10.30 10.62
N ASN A 129 8.61 9.26 11.38
CA ASN A 129 7.82 8.82 12.54
C ASN A 129 8.32 9.45 13.87
N LYS A 130 8.74 10.71 13.87
CA LYS A 130 9.37 11.41 15.03
C LYS A 130 8.61 11.25 16.34
N ASN A 131 7.29 11.11 16.29
CA ASN A 131 6.45 11.04 17.49
C ASN A 131 6.08 9.63 17.92
N LYS A 132 6.38 8.63 17.12
CA LYS A 132 6.21 7.24 17.53
C LYS A 132 7.38 6.84 18.40
N LYS A 133 7.08 6.58 19.67
CA LYS A 133 8.04 5.96 20.57
C LYS A 133 7.76 4.48 20.67
N GLN A 134 8.83 3.72 20.75
CA GLN A 134 8.80 2.30 20.97
C GLN A 134 8.58 1.96 22.44
N ILE A 135 8.38 0.67 22.69
CA ILE A 135 8.24 0.15 24.05
C ILE A 135 9.45 0.49 24.94
N ASP A 136 10.65 0.59 24.36
CA ASP A 136 11.88 0.97 25.06
C ASP A 136 12.11 2.49 25.16
N GLY A 137 11.16 3.31 24.67
CA GLY A 137 11.25 4.76 24.67
C GLY A 137 12.13 5.37 23.56
N SER A 138 12.77 4.56 22.73
CA SER A 138 13.57 5.03 21.60
C SER A 138 12.70 5.58 20.46
N ASN A 139 13.27 6.41 19.59
CA ASN A 139 12.55 6.96 18.44
C ASN A 139 12.59 5.96 17.28
N TYR A 140 11.46 5.83 16.55
CA TYR A 140 11.45 5.14 15.27
C TYR A 140 12.32 5.87 14.24
N LYS A 141 13.06 5.13 13.44
CA LYS A 141 13.71 5.68 12.26
C LYS A 141 12.68 5.99 11.18
N ALA A 142 13.00 6.96 10.32
CA ALA A 142 12.17 7.25 9.16
C ALA A 142 12.13 6.04 8.23
N THR A 143 10.91 5.62 7.87
CA THR A 143 10.69 4.60 6.86
C THR A 143 10.92 5.23 5.48
N GLN A 144 11.72 4.58 4.65
CA GLN A 144 11.95 4.99 3.27
C GLN A 144 11.48 3.88 2.33
N LEU A 145 10.80 4.27 1.26
CA LEU A 145 10.22 3.35 0.29
C LEU A 145 10.59 3.80 -1.12
N ILE A 146 11.03 2.87 -1.93
CA ILE A 146 11.16 3.05 -3.38
C ILE A 146 10.23 2.05 -4.04
N ASN A 147 9.29 2.54 -4.84
CA ASN A 147 8.33 1.73 -5.56
C ASN A 147 8.51 1.90 -7.06
N LEU A 148 8.58 0.80 -7.77
CA LEU A 148 8.53 0.73 -9.22
C LEU A 148 7.31 -0.11 -9.61
N GLY A 149 6.44 0.44 -10.44
CA GLY A 149 5.29 -0.26 -10.98
C GLY A 149 5.29 -0.21 -12.50
N MET A 150 4.83 -1.29 -13.14
CA MET A 150 4.73 -1.36 -14.59
C MET A 150 3.55 -2.23 -15.01
N SER A 151 2.86 -1.83 -16.07
CA SER A 151 1.93 -2.72 -16.78
C SER A 151 2.08 -2.54 -18.28
N TYR A 152 1.92 -3.65 -19.01
CA TYR A 152 1.94 -3.68 -20.47
C TYR A 152 0.70 -4.40 -20.99
N ASP A 153 -0.01 -3.75 -21.91
CA ASP A 153 -1.23 -4.27 -22.52
C ASP A 153 -0.91 -4.82 -23.90
N PHE A 154 -1.00 -6.15 -24.04
CA PHE A 154 -0.81 -6.85 -25.31
C PHE A 154 -2.11 -6.93 -26.14
N GLY A 155 -3.19 -6.26 -25.71
CA GLY A 155 -4.51 -6.33 -26.30
C GLY A 155 -5.36 -7.47 -25.75
N THR A 156 -4.87 -8.69 -25.77
CA THR A 156 -5.58 -9.88 -25.25
C THR A 156 -5.26 -10.14 -23.78
N ILE A 157 -4.01 -9.92 -23.39
CA ILE A 157 -3.52 -10.12 -22.02
C ILE A 157 -2.81 -8.85 -21.58
N LYS A 158 -3.05 -8.44 -20.36
CA LYS A 158 -2.30 -7.37 -19.70
C LYS A 158 -1.44 -7.97 -18.60
N ILE A 159 -0.14 -7.65 -18.63
CA ILE A 159 0.83 -8.10 -17.64
C ILE A 159 1.17 -6.94 -16.71
N TYR A 160 1.42 -7.25 -15.46
CA TYR A 160 1.73 -6.30 -14.39
C TYR A 160 2.96 -6.77 -13.63
N GLY A 161 3.81 -5.82 -13.28
CA GLY A 161 4.96 -6.04 -12.42
C GLY A 161 5.11 -4.91 -11.41
N ALA A 162 5.53 -5.23 -10.20
CA ALA A 162 5.86 -4.22 -9.22
C ALA A 162 7.05 -4.66 -8.36
N TYR A 163 7.80 -3.67 -7.90
CA TYR A 163 8.90 -3.82 -6.97
C TYR A 163 8.83 -2.75 -5.89
N GLU A 164 9.13 -3.13 -4.65
CA GLU A 164 9.31 -2.21 -3.54
C GLU A 164 10.60 -2.53 -2.79
N LEU A 165 11.42 -1.52 -2.57
CA LEU A 165 12.47 -1.53 -1.57
C LEU A 165 11.98 -0.75 -0.35
N ALA A 166 11.93 -1.40 0.80
CA ALA A 166 11.56 -0.78 2.07
C ALA A 166 12.76 -0.78 3.03
N ILE A 167 13.02 0.38 3.64
CA ILE A 167 14.11 0.59 4.58
C ILE A 167 13.53 1.15 5.88
N HIS A 168 13.91 0.57 7.01
CA HIS A 168 13.37 0.90 8.34
C HIS A 168 11.84 0.87 8.39
N SER A 169 11.24 -0.09 7.70
CA SER A 169 9.81 -0.26 7.56
C SER A 169 9.27 -1.24 8.60
N PRO A 170 8.01 -1.11 9.02
CA PRO A 170 7.28 -2.23 9.58
C PRO A 170 7.31 -3.45 8.66
N LEU A 171 7.04 -4.64 9.20
CA LEU A 171 6.92 -5.85 8.39
C LEU A 171 5.77 -5.72 7.38
N PRO A 172 5.94 -6.18 6.13
CA PRO A 172 4.88 -6.14 5.14
C PRO A 172 3.69 -7.02 5.57
N GLY A 173 2.49 -6.61 5.17
CA GLY A 173 1.26 -7.39 5.37
C GLY A 173 0.75 -7.48 6.81
N VAL A 174 1.35 -6.79 7.76
CA VAL A 174 0.92 -6.80 9.18
C VAL A 174 0.00 -5.62 9.46
N ASP A 175 -1.18 -5.88 10.00
CA ASP A 175 -2.04 -4.83 10.54
C ASP A 175 -1.58 -4.41 11.94
N TRP A 176 -0.75 -3.39 11.99
CA TRP A 176 -0.19 -2.84 13.23
C TRP A 176 -1.25 -2.26 14.17
N LYS A 177 -2.38 -1.80 13.65
CA LYS A 177 -3.47 -1.23 14.48
C LYS A 177 -4.08 -2.26 15.42
N LYS A 178 -4.09 -3.51 15.02
CA LYS A 178 -4.54 -4.64 15.83
C LYS A 178 -3.66 -4.82 17.07
N TYR A 179 -2.36 -4.63 16.92
CA TYR A 179 -1.39 -4.77 18.01
C TYR A 179 -1.28 -3.50 18.86
N GLU A 180 -1.46 -2.31 18.29
CA GLU A 180 -1.50 -1.03 19.02
C GLU A 180 -2.71 -0.93 19.96
N ALA A 181 -3.80 -1.61 19.65
CA ALA A 181 -5.02 -1.62 20.49
C ALA A 181 -4.87 -2.44 21.78
N GLY A 182 -3.77 -3.17 21.98
CA GLY A 182 -3.52 -3.97 23.17
C GLY A 182 -4.41 -5.21 23.32
N THR A 183 -5.15 -5.57 22.28
CA THR A 183 -6.08 -6.71 22.27
C THR A 183 -5.41 -8.06 21.99
N ASP A 184 -4.24 -8.05 21.38
CA ASP A 184 -3.51 -9.24 20.99
C ASP A 184 -2.07 -9.25 21.55
N VAL A 185 -1.56 -10.45 21.83
CA VAL A 185 -0.16 -10.64 22.22
C VAL A 185 0.71 -10.26 21.01
N ILE A 186 1.57 -9.26 21.20
CA ILE A 186 2.49 -8.82 20.16
C ILE A 186 3.51 -9.94 19.91
N PRO A 187 3.53 -10.55 18.71
CA PRO A 187 4.56 -11.53 18.39
C PRO A 187 5.95 -10.92 18.59
N PRO A 188 6.92 -11.67 19.10
CA PRO A 188 8.25 -11.14 19.39
C PRO A 188 8.92 -10.45 18.20
N ILE A 189 8.70 -10.94 16.96
CA ILE A 189 9.21 -10.29 15.76
C ILE A 189 8.63 -8.87 15.54
N LEU A 190 7.48 -8.57 16.09
CA LEU A 190 6.83 -7.26 15.99
C LEU A 190 7.25 -6.30 17.10
N GLN A 191 7.91 -6.80 18.14
CA GLN A 191 8.48 -5.99 19.23
C GLN A 191 9.80 -5.34 18.82
N SER A 192 9.96 -4.98 17.54
CA SER A 192 11.21 -4.44 17.03
C SER A 192 11.50 -3.07 17.62
N THR A 193 12.77 -2.85 17.88
CA THR A 193 13.33 -1.68 18.55
C THR A 193 13.62 -0.53 17.57
N GLY A 194 12.66 -0.06 16.75
CA GLY A 194 12.74 1.19 16.01
C GLY A 194 13.62 1.29 14.80
N LYS A 195 14.43 0.31 14.55
CA LYS A 195 15.16 0.26 13.30
C LYS A 195 14.36 -0.40 12.18
N GLY A 196 13.25 -1.07 12.54
CA GLY A 196 12.36 -1.73 11.60
C GLY A 196 13.02 -2.84 10.79
N ALA A 197 12.40 -3.18 9.67
CA ALA A 197 12.90 -4.15 8.71
C ALA A 197 13.39 -3.46 7.43
N ASN A 198 14.38 -4.08 6.79
CA ASN A 198 14.73 -3.76 5.42
C ASN A 198 14.36 -4.96 4.55
N PHE A 199 13.58 -4.72 3.50
CA PHE A 199 13.14 -5.80 2.63
C PHE A 199 12.95 -5.35 1.18
N ASN A 200 12.93 -6.36 0.31
CA ASN A 200 12.54 -6.25 -1.09
C ASN A 200 11.25 -7.02 -1.29
N ALA A 201 10.31 -6.44 -2.02
CA ALA A 201 9.07 -7.07 -2.40
C ALA A 201 8.87 -7.02 -3.92
N PHE A 202 8.32 -8.10 -4.46
CA PHE A 202 8.06 -8.27 -5.89
C PHE A 202 6.62 -8.71 -6.08
N SER A 203 5.99 -8.23 -7.15
CA SER A 203 4.70 -8.70 -7.60
C SER A 203 4.75 -8.95 -9.11
N LEU A 204 4.14 -10.03 -9.53
CA LEU A 204 3.89 -10.35 -10.94
C LEU A 204 2.44 -10.78 -11.09
N GLY A 205 1.80 -10.34 -12.16
CA GLY A 205 0.43 -10.73 -12.43
C GLY A 205 -0.01 -10.51 -13.85
N ALA A 206 -1.20 -11.00 -14.14
CA ALA A 206 -1.82 -10.88 -15.43
C ALA A 206 -3.34 -10.73 -15.32
N SER A 207 -3.94 -10.11 -16.32
CA SER A 207 -5.38 -10.11 -16.52
C SER A 207 -5.73 -10.39 -17.99
N ALA A 208 -6.82 -11.12 -18.22
CA ALA A 208 -7.31 -11.44 -19.56
C ALA A 208 -8.84 -11.50 -19.56
N PRO A 209 -9.50 -11.14 -20.67
CA PRO A 209 -10.92 -11.43 -20.86
C PRO A 209 -11.16 -12.95 -20.91
N LEU A 210 -12.18 -13.40 -20.20
CA LEU A 210 -12.58 -14.80 -20.15
C LEU A 210 -14.09 -14.89 -19.97
N TRP A 211 -14.80 -15.62 -20.85
CA TRP A 211 -16.25 -15.91 -20.76
C TRP A 211 -17.13 -14.67 -20.42
N GLY A 212 -16.86 -13.55 -21.07
CA GLY A 212 -17.59 -12.30 -20.86
C GLY A 212 -17.20 -11.51 -19.62
N GLY A 213 -16.29 -12.01 -18.82
CA GLY A 213 -15.70 -11.32 -17.67
C GLY A 213 -14.21 -11.10 -17.83
N THR A 214 -13.55 -10.77 -16.73
CA THR A 214 -12.10 -10.60 -16.64
C THR A 214 -11.54 -11.52 -15.57
N LEU A 215 -10.65 -12.41 -15.96
CA LEU A 215 -9.82 -13.20 -15.06
C LEU A 215 -8.55 -12.42 -14.72
N MET A 216 -8.19 -12.39 -13.46
CA MET A 216 -6.97 -11.77 -12.94
C MET A 216 -6.24 -12.76 -12.04
N GLY A 217 -4.92 -12.76 -12.12
CA GLY A 217 -4.07 -13.55 -11.23
C GLY A 217 -2.83 -12.76 -10.82
N GLN A 218 -2.35 -13.00 -9.62
CA GLN A 218 -1.11 -12.38 -9.14
C GLN A 218 -0.36 -13.29 -8.16
N THR A 219 0.94 -13.08 -8.10
CA THR A 219 1.80 -13.62 -7.06
C THR A 219 2.66 -12.49 -6.48
N GLN A 220 2.95 -12.59 -5.19
CA GLN A 220 3.83 -11.63 -4.51
C GLN A 220 4.85 -12.40 -3.64
N TYR A 221 6.03 -11.85 -3.54
CA TYR A 221 7.09 -12.36 -2.70
C TYR A 221 7.88 -11.23 -2.07
N ALA A 222 8.10 -11.31 -0.76
CA ALA A 222 9.03 -10.42 -0.10
C ALA A 222 10.05 -11.19 0.71
N PHE A 223 11.25 -10.62 0.81
CA PHE A 223 12.31 -11.14 1.68
C PHE A 223 13.14 -9.99 2.24
N GLY A 224 13.60 -10.18 3.45
CA GLY A 224 14.39 -9.16 4.12
C GLY A 224 14.93 -9.57 5.46
N LYS A 225 15.33 -8.55 6.22
CA LYS A 225 15.86 -8.70 7.56
C LYS A 225 15.28 -7.65 8.49
N VAL A 226 14.99 -8.07 9.71
CA VAL A 226 14.74 -7.15 10.82
C VAL A 226 16.09 -6.60 11.28
N LYS A 227 16.19 -5.28 11.45
CA LYS A 227 17.46 -4.58 11.72
C LYS A 227 17.89 -4.65 13.18
N ASP A 228 16.99 -4.94 14.07
CA ASP A 228 17.28 -5.08 15.48
C ASP A 228 17.33 -6.56 15.85
N LYS A 229 18.28 -6.90 16.70
CA LYS A 229 18.27 -8.20 17.38
C LYS A 229 17.09 -8.16 18.33
N MET A 230 16.02 -8.75 17.92
CA MET A 230 14.86 -8.96 18.76
C MET A 230 15.24 -9.93 19.87
N ASN A 231 14.42 -9.88 20.92
CA ASN A 231 14.55 -10.73 22.10
C ASN A 231 15.37 -12.00 21.87
N PRO A 232 16.46 -12.23 22.62
CA PRO A 232 17.35 -13.38 22.45
C PRO A 232 16.64 -14.75 22.52
N ASP A 233 15.41 -14.79 23.03
CA ASP A 233 14.57 -15.99 23.06
C ASP A 233 14.04 -16.42 21.70
N ILE A 234 14.14 -15.57 20.65
CA ILE A 234 13.84 -15.95 19.29
C ILE A 234 15.15 -16.33 18.59
N SER A 235 15.61 -17.52 18.83
CA SER A 235 16.61 -18.30 18.07
C SER A 235 17.33 -17.58 16.90
N GLY A 236 17.89 -16.40 17.12
CA GLY A 236 18.87 -15.77 16.23
C GLY A 236 18.50 -15.50 14.77
N GLU A 237 17.26 -15.72 14.35
CA GLU A 237 16.88 -15.52 12.97
C GLU A 237 16.30 -14.11 12.74
N ASP A 238 17.11 -13.25 12.13
CA ASP A 238 16.73 -11.88 11.72
C ASP A 238 16.10 -11.82 10.31
N LYS A 239 16.16 -12.90 9.55
CA LYS A 239 15.65 -13.00 8.18
C LYS A 239 14.17 -13.36 8.18
N PHE A 240 13.44 -12.88 7.20
CA PHE A 240 12.06 -13.29 6.95
C PHE A 240 11.76 -13.36 5.45
N ASN A 241 10.70 -14.05 5.12
CA ASN A 241 10.09 -14.01 3.78
C ASN A 241 8.58 -14.20 3.89
N THR A 242 7.86 -13.62 2.92
CA THR A 242 6.43 -13.81 2.73
C THR A 242 6.16 -14.18 1.28
N PHE A 243 5.13 -14.97 1.06
CA PHE A 243 4.66 -15.33 -0.27
C PHE A 243 3.14 -15.32 -0.29
N SER A 244 2.57 -14.82 -1.37
CA SER A 244 1.14 -14.92 -1.62
C SER A 244 0.84 -15.13 -3.09
N ILE A 245 -0.26 -15.84 -3.35
CA ILE A 245 -0.80 -16.09 -4.70
C ILE A 245 -2.32 -16.01 -4.62
N GLY A 246 -2.94 -15.44 -5.65
CA GLY A 246 -4.38 -15.36 -5.74
C GLY A 246 -4.88 -15.09 -7.14
N ALA A 247 -6.17 -15.37 -7.30
CA ALA A 247 -6.88 -15.10 -8.54
C ALA A 247 -8.25 -14.49 -8.24
N ALA A 248 -8.73 -13.67 -9.17
CA ALA A 248 -10.06 -13.09 -9.13
C ALA A 248 -10.73 -13.20 -10.49
N TYR A 249 -12.04 -13.29 -10.47
CA TYR A 249 -12.87 -13.21 -11.66
C TYR A 249 -13.97 -12.16 -11.45
N VAL A 250 -14.09 -11.23 -12.41
CA VAL A 250 -15.10 -10.18 -12.39
C VAL A 250 -15.99 -10.34 -13.61
N TYR A 251 -17.28 -10.51 -13.39
CA TYR A 251 -18.28 -10.64 -14.44
C TYR A 251 -19.24 -9.45 -14.45
N PRO A 252 -19.21 -8.56 -15.46
CA PRO A 252 -20.12 -7.42 -15.54
C PRO A 252 -21.46 -7.85 -16.15
N PHE A 253 -22.56 -7.62 -15.43
CA PHE A 253 -23.91 -7.72 -16.02
C PHE A 253 -24.26 -6.46 -16.81
N SER A 254 -23.75 -5.32 -16.37
CA SER A 254 -23.94 -4.02 -17.00
C SER A 254 -22.75 -3.10 -16.69
N LYS A 255 -22.75 -1.87 -17.23
CA LYS A 255 -21.74 -0.86 -16.89
C LYS A 255 -21.70 -0.51 -15.40
N ARG A 256 -22.75 -0.81 -14.65
CA ARG A 256 -22.90 -0.43 -13.23
C ARG A 256 -22.94 -1.62 -12.28
N THR A 257 -23.27 -2.82 -12.74
CA THR A 257 -23.52 -3.99 -11.89
C THR A 257 -22.69 -5.17 -12.35
N GLY A 258 -22.11 -5.89 -11.42
CA GLY A 258 -21.40 -7.15 -11.72
C GLY A 258 -21.14 -7.97 -10.49
N LEU A 259 -20.76 -9.21 -10.72
CA LEU A 259 -20.27 -10.14 -9.71
C LEU A 259 -18.75 -10.13 -9.68
N TYR A 260 -18.20 -10.45 -8.52
CA TYR A 260 -16.79 -10.73 -8.38
C TYR A 260 -16.56 -11.92 -7.46
N SER A 261 -15.54 -12.69 -7.74
CA SER A 261 -15.02 -13.72 -6.86
C SER A 261 -13.51 -13.58 -6.75
N TYR A 262 -13.01 -13.92 -5.60
CA TYR A 262 -11.60 -13.89 -5.30
C TYR A 262 -11.21 -15.08 -4.43
N GLY A 263 -10.05 -15.67 -4.70
CA GLY A 263 -9.42 -16.68 -3.86
C GLY A 263 -7.92 -16.48 -3.80
N GLY A 264 -7.35 -16.61 -2.62
CA GLY A 264 -5.93 -16.44 -2.42
C GLY A 264 -5.38 -17.24 -1.26
N TRP A 265 -4.08 -17.44 -1.30
CA TRP A 265 -3.31 -18.11 -0.26
C TRP A 265 -2.04 -17.33 0.03
N SER A 266 -1.69 -17.26 1.31
CA SER A 266 -0.48 -16.62 1.78
C SER A 266 0.26 -17.48 2.78
N THR A 267 1.58 -17.30 2.85
CA THR A 267 2.45 -17.94 3.83
C THR A 267 3.62 -17.04 4.17
N ALA A 268 4.21 -17.29 5.34
CA ALA A 268 5.40 -16.60 5.80
C ALA A 268 6.39 -17.62 6.37
N GLY A 269 7.66 -17.33 6.17
CA GLY A 269 8.76 -18.19 6.62
C GLY A 269 9.72 -17.48 7.57
N LYS A 270 10.59 -18.27 8.21
CA LYS A 270 11.63 -17.81 9.11
C LYS A 270 11.02 -17.00 10.27
N ALA A 271 11.58 -15.84 10.58
CA ALA A 271 11.07 -14.99 11.67
C ALA A 271 9.62 -14.58 11.48
N ALA A 272 9.14 -14.38 10.26
CA ALA A 272 7.75 -14.04 9.97
C ALA A 272 6.76 -15.21 10.16
N LYS A 273 7.25 -16.44 10.29
CA LYS A 273 6.41 -17.63 10.55
C LYS A 273 5.61 -17.53 11.85
N LEU A 274 6.09 -16.75 12.80
CA LEU A 274 5.44 -16.53 14.09
C LEU A 274 4.26 -15.56 14.02
N VAL A 275 4.06 -14.89 12.89
CA VAL A 275 2.96 -13.95 12.66
C VAL A 275 1.82 -14.71 11.97
N ASN A 276 0.83 -15.12 12.72
CA ASN A 276 -0.30 -15.92 12.20
C ASN A 276 -1.07 -15.18 11.09
N ASP A 277 -1.19 -13.87 11.20
CA ASP A 277 -1.90 -13.03 10.23
C ASP A 277 -1.30 -13.05 8.81
N LEU A 278 -0.06 -13.52 8.64
CA LEU A 278 0.60 -13.64 7.35
C LEU A 278 0.38 -14.99 6.66
N ARG A 279 -0.47 -15.85 7.23
CA ARG A 279 -0.66 -17.22 6.74
C ARG A 279 -2.14 -17.58 6.69
N GLY A 280 -2.59 -18.07 5.57
CA GLY A 280 -3.97 -18.53 5.46
C GLY A 280 -4.53 -18.51 4.05
N TRP A 281 -5.81 -18.84 3.98
CA TRP A 281 -6.63 -18.77 2.78
C TRP A 281 -7.65 -17.65 2.93
N THR A 282 -7.88 -16.94 1.85
CA THR A 282 -8.95 -15.94 1.77
C THR A 282 -9.82 -16.26 0.58
N GLY A 283 -11.14 -16.23 0.76
CA GLY A 283 -12.12 -16.35 -0.30
C GLY A 283 -13.20 -15.30 -0.15
N ILE A 284 -13.52 -14.61 -1.22
CA ILE A 284 -14.55 -13.56 -1.25
C ILE A 284 -15.41 -13.78 -2.48
N PHE A 285 -16.72 -13.65 -2.30
CA PHE A 285 -17.70 -13.59 -3.37
C PHE A 285 -18.64 -12.43 -3.10
N GLY A 286 -18.94 -11.64 -4.12
CA GLY A 286 -19.82 -10.50 -3.94
C GLY A 286 -20.36 -9.90 -5.21
N MET A 287 -21.21 -8.92 -5.04
CA MET A 287 -21.78 -8.10 -6.11
C MET A 287 -21.41 -6.64 -5.87
N TYR A 288 -21.14 -5.93 -6.94
CA TYR A 288 -21.00 -4.48 -6.89
C TYR A 288 -22.11 -3.80 -7.70
N HIS A 289 -22.54 -2.64 -7.20
CA HIS A 289 -23.39 -1.72 -7.96
C HIS A 289 -22.88 -0.29 -7.79
N ARG A 290 -22.74 0.43 -8.92
CA ARG A 290 -22.28 1.83 -8.95
C ARG A 290 -23.47 2.73 -9.27
N PHE A 291 -23.74 3.66 -8.42
CA PHE A 291 -24.78 4.68 -8.57
C PHE A 291 -24.34 5.82 -9.47
#